data_588713b09707fb3f63c03ed43a9fcce0
#
_entry.id   588713b09707fb3f63c03ed43a9fcce0
#
_cell.length_a   1.000
_cell.length_b   1.000
_cell.length_c   1.000
_cell.angle_alpha   90.00
_cell.angle_beta   90.00
_cell.angle_gamma   90.00
#
_symmetry.space_group_name_H-M   'P 1'
#
loop_
_entity.id
_entity.type
_entity.pdbx_description
1 polymer ?
#
loop_
_entity_poly.entity_id
_entity_poly.type
_entity_poly.pdbx_seq_one_letter_code
_entity_poly.pdbx_strand_id
1 'polypeptide(L)'
;MLKKLFGFDSTKTTIRTEIVAGITTFLTMSYILAVNPTMFGELDGMPVGSVFTSTALAAIVGCLAMAFVGKLPFGLAPGMGLNAFFVYSVCMGMGYSWQFALTAVLIEGLIFIVLTLTNLREAIVNAIPMSLRNAIGAGIGLFIAFIGLKSAGVVVADEATLVALGDVTSGSALLAFIGLVITGFMYSRNVPGAILLGIIITMVIGIPLGVTEFKGIVSAPESIAPIFCQFEFDKIFSVDMLVVVFTFFFIDMFDTVGTLVGVCTKAKMMDENGNIYRVKQAFMADSIATTVGALLGTSTTTTYVESAAGVAQGGRSGLTALVVGGCFVIAMFFSPLFLSIPSAATAPALIIVGLLMAEQIKNVDFDDFSESIPAFVCMLMMPLTYSISNGILIGMITYVLMNMICGKFKKLSPAMYILAILFILKYILI
;
A
#
# COMPACT_ATOMS: atom_id res chain seq x y z
N MET A 1 28.34 -16.00 -10.85
CA MET A 1 28.03 -15.40 -9.56
C MET A 1 26.67 -14.69 -9.59
N LEU A 2 26.42 -13.74 -10.48
CA LEU A 2 25.17 -12.97 -10.60
C LEU A 2 23.92 -13.84 -10.78
N LYS A 3 23.99 -14.88 -11.63
CA LYS A 3 22.87 -15.84 -11.81
C LYS A 3 22.47 -16.54 -10.49
N LYS A 4 23.45 -16.95 -9.70
CA LYS A 4 23.19 -17.64 -8.41
C LYS A 4 22.59 -16.70 -7.36
N LEU A 5 23.08 -15.45 -7.28
CA LEU A 5 22.66 -14.47 -6.26
C LEU A 5 21.34 -13.81 -6.62
N PHE A 6 21.19 -13.35 -7.85
CA PHE A 6 20.08 -12.46 -8.27
C PHE A 6 19.15 -13.07 -9.32
N GLY A 7 19.40 -14.32 -9.77
CA GLY A 7 18.63 -14.88 -10.89
C GLY A 7 18.93 -14.24 -12.24
N PHE A 8 20.03 -13.46 -12.35
CA PHE A 8 20.39 -12.74 -13.56
C PHE A 8 20.71 -13.71 -14.71
N ASP A 9 20.08 -13.46 -15.85
CA ASP A 9 20.26 -14.23 -17.08
C ASP A 9 20.63 -13.26 -18.23
N SER A 10 21.89 -13.35 -18.69
CA SER A 10 22.41 -12.48 -19.74
C SER A 10 21.76 -12.69 -21.12
N THR A 11 20.98 -13.77 -21.30
CA THR A 11 20.20 -13.98 -22.53
C THR A 11 18.91 -13.18 -22.54
N LYS A 12 18.41 -12.76 -21.36
CA LYS A 12 17.14 -12.06 -21.20
C LYS A 12 17.30 -10.57 -20.95
N THR A 13 18.43 -10.14 -20.36
CA THR A 13 18.65 -8.75 -19.95
C THR A 13 20.15 -8.43 -19.84
N THR A 14 20.49 -7.16 -19.73
CA THR A 14 21.86 -6.68 -19.48
C THR A 14 21.96 -5.98 -18.12
N ILE A 15 23.17 -5.91 -17.54
CA ILE A 15 23.39 -5.18 -16.27
C ILE A 15 22.95 -3.73 -16.41
N ARG A 16 23.22 -3.09 -17.52
CA ARG A 16 22.79 -1.70 -17.79
C ARG A 16 21.26 -1.60 -17.78
N THR A 17 20.58 -2.53 -18.41
CA THR A 17 19.10 -2.58 -18.41
C THR A 17 18.54 -2.75 -17.01
N GLU A 18 19.12 -3.64 -16.21
CA GLU A 18 18.71 -3.85 -14.81
C GLU A 18 18.89 -2.58 -13.95
N ILE A 19 20.00 -1.85 -14.16
CA ILE A 19 20.25 -0.58 -13.46
C ILE A 19 19.21 0.48 -13.86
N VAL A 20 18.96 0.65 -15.16
CA VAL A 20 17.96 1.62 -15.67
C VAL A 20 16.57 1.25 -15.14
N ALA A 21 16.21 -0.04 -15.18
CA ALA A 21 14.95 -0.54 -14.66
C ALA A 21 14.80 -0.25 -13.16
N GLY A 22 15.86 -0.46 -12.37
CA GLY A 22 15.84 -0.17 -10.93
C GLY A 22 15.67 1.32 -10.62
N ILE A 23 16.40 2.18 -11.33
CA ILE A 23 16.24 3.64 -11.18
C ILE A 23 14.82 4.06 -11.58
N THR A 24 14.26 3.51 -12.68
CA THR A 24 12.90 3.81 -13.12
C THR A 24 11.87 3.38 -12.07
N THR A 25 12.00 2.17 -11.51
CA THR A 25 11.13 1.70 -10.41
C THR A 25 11.24 2.63 -9.20
N PHE A 26 12.46 2.97 -8.77
CA PHE A 26 12.65 3.88 -7.65
C PHE A 26 11.96 5.23 -7.89
N LEU A 27 12.16 5.85 -9.05
CA LEU A 27 11.53 7.15 -9.37
C LEU A 27 10.00 7.10 -9.35
N THR A 28 9.40 5.95 -9.69
CA THR A 28 7.94 5.81 -9.68
C THR A 28 7.37 5.53 -8.30
N MET A 29 8.14 4.92 -7.37
CA MET A 29 7.67 4.55 -6.04
C MET A 29 8.23 5.44 -4.91
N SER A 30 9.21 6.29 -5.17
CA SER A 30 9.90 7.10 -4.12
C SER A 30 9.02 8.18 -3.49
N TYR A 31 7.84 8.45 -4.05
CA TYR A 31 6.83 9.32 -3.42
C TYR A 31 6.45 8.85 -2.00
N ILE A 32 6.64 7.57 -1.68
CA ILE A 32 6.37 7.02 -0.35
C ILE A 32 7.21 7.71 0.73
N LEU A 33 8.41 8.17 0.38
CA LEU A 33 9.29 8.93 1.29
C LEU A 33 8.72 10.29 1.69
N ALA A 34 7.80 10.84 0.90
CA ALA A 34 7.06 12.05 1.27
C ALA A 34 5.74 11.71 1.96
N VAL A 35 4.99 10.76 1.40
CA VAL A 35 3.63 10.46 1.84
C VAL A 35 3.61 9.76 3.20
N ASN A 36 4.45 8.74 3.40
CA ASN A 36 4.43 7.96 4.64
C ASN A 36 4.77 8.80 5.88
N PRO A 37 5.86 9.61 5.89
CA PRO A 37 6.14 10.50 7.00
C PRO A 37 5.04 11.53 7.27
N THR A 38 4.39 12.05 6.23
CA THR A 38 3.27 12.99 6.38
C THR A 38 2.08 12.32 7.07
N MET A 39 1.72 11.09 6.67
CA MET A 39 0.59 10.35 7.26
C MET A 39 0.87 9.95 8.72
N PHE A 40 2.04 9.35 8.98
CA PHE A 40 2.39 8.90 10.33
C PHE A 40 2.68 10.06 11.27
N GLY A 41 3.13 11.20 10.75
CA GLY A 41 3.34 12.43 11.51
C GLY A 41 2.05 13.05 12.05
N GLU A 42 0.86 12.60 11.62
CA GLU A 42 -0.42 12.96 12.21
C GLU A 42 -0.65 12.25 13.57
N LEU A 43 0.17 11.23 13.90
CA LEU A 43 0.07 10.47 15.15
C LEU A 43 1.01 11.05 16.21
N ASP A 44 0.49 11.28 17.41
CA ASP A 44 1.29 11.74 18.53
C ASP A 44 2.38 10.72 18.89
N GLY A 45 3.61 11.20 19.04
CA GLY A 45 4.76 10.37 19.41
C GLY A 45 5.48 9.67 18.24
N MET A 46 5.10 9.95 16.98
CA MET A 46 5.81 9.48 15.79
C MET A 46 6.56 10.63 15.08
N PRO A 47 7.84 10.89 15.39
CA PRO A 47 8.59 11.97 14.77
C PRO A 47 8.73 11.75 13.26
N VAL A 48 8.37 12.76 12.47
CA VAL A 48 8.30 12.68 11.00
C VAL A 48 9.64 12.26 10.38
N GLY A 49 10.76 12.76 10.91
CA GLY A 49 12.10 12.40 10.42
C GLY A 49 12.49 10.97 10.76
N SER A 50 12.10 10.47 11.96
CA SER A 50 12.29 9.05 12.32
C SER A 50 11.46 8.14 11.40
N VAL A 51 10.21 8.50 11.08
CA VAL A 51 9.35 7.77 10.14
C VAL A 51 9.93 7.78 8.73
N PHE A 52 10.50 8.92 8.29
CA PHE A 52 11.20 9.00 7.01
C PHE A 52 12.35 7.98 6.92
N THR A 53 13.21 7.98 7.93
CA THR A 53 14.37 7.07 8.00
C THR A 53 13.89 5.60 8.07
N SER A 54 12.90 5.30 8.90
CA SER A 54 12.30 3.96 9.02
C SER A 54 11.69 3.49 7.70
N THR A 55 10.96 4.35 7.00
CA THR A 55 10.36 4.05 5.68
C THR A 55 11.44 3.69 4.67
N ALA A 56 12.53 4.47 4.61
CA ALA A 56 13.64 4.19 3.71
C ALA A 56 14.35 2.87 4.07
N LEU A 57 14.62 2.63 5.36
CA LEU A 57 15.25 1.40 5.83
C LEU A 57 14.38 0.16 5.54
N ALA A 58 13.07 0.24 5.77
CA ALA A 58 12.15 -0.85 5.47
C ALA A 58 12.13 -1.15 3.96
N ALA A 59 12.12 -0.12 3.11
CA ALA A 59 12.22 -0.28 1.67
C ALA A 59 13.57 -0.90 1.24
N ILE A 60 14.68 -0.49 1.85
CA ILE A 60 16.01 -1.08 1.60
C ILE A 60 15.98 -2.57 1.93
N VAL A 61 15.54 -2.94 3.14
CA VAL A 61 15.49 -4.34 3.58
C VAL A 61 14.54 -5.15 2.70
N GLY A 62 13.37 -4.62 2.36
CA GLY A 62 12.41 -5.27 1.47
C GLY A 62 13.00 -5.51 0.07
N CYS A 63 13.65 -4.50 -0.52
CA CYS A 63 14.32 -4.62 -1.81
C CYS A 63 15.50 -5.61 -1.76
N LEU A 64 16.26 -5.66 -0.68
CA LEU A 64 17.32 -6.65 -0.49
C LEU A 64 16.74 -8.07 -0.35
N ALA A 65 15.67 -8.25 0.42
CA ALA A 65 14.98 -9.54 0.52
C ALA A 65 14.46 -9.98 -0.87
N MET A 66 13.86 -9.07 -1.64
CA MET A 66 13.41 -9.38 -3.00
C MET A 66 14.59 -9.68 -3.94
N ALA A 67 15.71 -8.98 -3.81
CA ALA A 67 16.90 -9.20 -4.63
C ALA A 67 17.52 -10.58 -4.42
N PHE A 68 17.66 -11.01 -3.15
CA PHE A 68 18.39 -12.24 -2.81
C PHE A 68 17.48 -13.46 -2.67
N VAL A 69 16.29 -13.32 -2.05
CA VAL A 69 15.33 -14.40 -1.81
C VAL A 69 14.37 -14.52 -2.99
N GLY A 70 13.66 -13.45 -3.33
CA GLY A 70 12.74 -13.38 -4.47
C GLY A 70 13.46 -13.59 -5.80
N LYS A 71 14.58 -12.90 -6.00
CA LYS A 71 15.34 -12.79 -7.25
C LYS A 71 14.47 -12.28 -8.39
N LEU A 72 13.59 -11.34 -8.07
CA LEU A 72 12.61 -10.74 -8.96
C LEU A 72 12.86 -9.23 -9.08
N PRO A 73 12.46 -8.59 -10.19
CA PRO A 73 12.73 -7.19 -10.47
C PRO A 73 11.73 -6.24 -9.79
N PHE A 74 11.33 -6.52 -8.54
CA PHE A 74 10.28 -5.76 -7.86
C PHE A 74 10.84 -4.95 -6.70
N GLY A 75 10.39 -3.69 -6.59
CA GLY A 75 10.65 -2.83 -5.44
C GLY A 75 9.62 -3.09 -4.35
N LEU A 76 10.07 -3.04 -3.09
CA LEU A 76 9.24 -3.12 -1.89
C LEU A 76 9.39 -1.85 -1.07
N ALA A 77 8.29 -1.41 -0.46
CA ALA A 77 8.25 -0.32 0.50
C ALA A 77 6.97 -0.43 1.36
N PRO A 78 6.81 0.38 2.44
CA PRO A 78 5.56 0.41 3.19
C PRO A 78 4.34 0.69 2.30
N GLY A 79 3.35 -0.22 2.34
CA GLY A 79 2.21 -0.21 1.42
C GLY A 79 1.19 0.87 1.74
N MET A 80 0.75 1.64 0.72
CA MET A 80 -0.13 2.80 0.92
C MET A 80 -1.45 2.45 1.59
N GLY A 81 -2.12 1.36 1.17
CA GLY A 81 -3.36 0.90 1.76
C GLY A 81 -3.20 0.48 3.22
N LEU A 82 -2.09 -0.16 3.54
CA LEU A 82 -1.73 -0.62 4.87
C LEU A 82 -1.32 0.55 5.77
N ASN A 83 -0.59 1.53 5.24
CA ASN A 83 -0.28 2.79 5.94
C ASN A 83 -1.58 3.53 6.33
N ALA A 84 -2.51 3.65 5.37
CA ALA A 84 -3.80 4.30 5.60
C ALA A 84 -4.65 3.53 6.62
N PHE A 85 -4.66 2.21 6.58
CA PHE A 85 -5.34 1.39 7.59
C PHE A 85 -4.71 1.55 8.96
N PHE A 86 -3.37 1.56 9.05
CA PHE A 86 -2.63 1.78 10.29
C PHE A 86 -3.01 3.11 10.94
N VAL A 87 -2.83 4.21 10.20
CA VAL A 87 -3.00 5.57 10.75
C VAL A 87 -4.47 5.89 10.96
N TYR A 88 -5.28 5.79 9.91
CA TYR A 88 -6.63 6.33 9.92
C TYR A 88 -7.68 5.37 10.50
N SER A 89 -7.54 4.06 10.26
CA SER A 89 -8.52 3.11 10.78
C SER A 89 -8.17 2.65 12.20
N VAL A 90 -6.94 2.18 12.44
CA VAL A 90 -6.56 1.61 13.74
C VAL A 90 -6.29 2.71 14.76
N CYS A 91 -5.41 3.67 14.44
CA CYS A 91 -5.02 4.67 15.42
C CYS A 91 -6.09 5.75 15.60
N MET A 92 -6.54 6.40 14.54
CA MET A 92 -7.50 7.51 14.66
C MET A 92 -8.95 7.01 14.80
N GLY A 93 -9.36 6.01 14.02
CA GLY A 93 -10.74 5.55 13.98
C GLY A 93 -11.11 4.67 15.17
N MET A 94 -10.24 3.72 15.54
CA MET A 94 -10.47 2.81 16.67
C MET A 94 -9.87 3.34 17.98
N GLY A 95 -9.04 4.40 17.94
CA GLY A 95 -8.43 5.03 19.12
C GLY A 95 -7.31 4.23 19.76
N TYR A 96 -6.67 3.31 19.04
CA TYR A 96 -5.53 2.54 19.52
C TYR A 96 -4.21 3.29 19.33
N SER A 97 -3.25 2.99 20.21
CA SER A 97 -1.88 3.48 20.10
C SER A 97 -1.21 2.97 18.82
N TRP A 98 -0.25 3.71 18.28
CA TRP A 98 0.55 3.24 17.17
C TRP A 98 1.44 2.04 17.54
N GLN A 99 1.78 1.88 18.83
CA GLN A 99 2.47 0.70 19.35
C GLN A 99 1.62 -0.56 19.25
N PHE A 100 0.32 -0.44 19.53
CA PHE A 100 -0.65 -1.52 19.31
C PHE A 100 -0.71 -1.91 17.82
N ALA A 101 -0.80 -0.91 16.93
CA ALA A 101 -0.82 -1.15 15.50
C ALA A 101 0.49 -1.78 14.99
N LEU A 102 1.67 -1.35 15.48
CA LEU A 102 2.96 -1.99 15.16
C LEU A 102 3.01 -3.44 15.65
N THR A 103 2.44 -3.72 16.83
CA THR A 103 2.35 -5.09 17.35
C THR A 103 1.51 -5.97 16.41
N ALA A 104 0.41 -5.45 15.90
CA ALA A 104 -0.42 -6.16 14.93
C ALA A 104 0.34 -6.45 13.63
N VAL A 105 1.09 -5.48 13.09
CA VAL A 105 1.95 -5.67 11.90
C VAL A 105 3.06 -6.71 12.14
N LEU A 106 3.66 -6.71 13.33
CA LEU A 106 4.66 -7.72 13.69
C LEU A 106 4.05 -9.14 13.69
N ILE A 107 2.88 -9.29 14.31
CA ILE A 107 2.15 -10.57 14.36
C ILE A 107 1.77 -11.02 12.95
N GLU A 108 1.25 -10.11 12.13
CA GLU A 108 0.94 -10.34 10.72
C GLU A 108 2.16 -10.87 9.96
N GLY A 109 3.29 -10.18 10.04
CA GLY A 109 4.54 -10.57 9.37
C GLY A 109 5.01 -11.97 9.77
N LEU A 110 4.95 -12.30 11.07
CA LEU A 110 5.28 -13.64 11.58
C LEU A 110 4.31 -14.70 11.06
N ILE A 111 3.01 -14.43 11.06
CA ILE A 111 1.99 -15.32 10.48
C ILE A 111 2.29 -15.57 8.99
N PHE A 112 2.63 -14.52 8.23
CA PHE A 112 2.96 -14.66 6.82
C PHE A 112 4.20 -15.52 6.57
N ILE A 113 5.24 -15.41 7.40
CA ILE A 113 6.41 -16.28 7.30
C ILE A 113 5.97 -17.76 7.46
N VAL A 114 5.19 -18.07 8.50
CA VAL A 114 4.69 -19.43 8.76
C VAL A 114 3.81 -19.92 7.60
N LEU A 115 2.88 -19.12 7.13
CA LEU A 115 1.98 -19.50 6.02
C LEU A 115 2.72 -19.68 4.69
N THR A 116 3.76 -18.89 4.45
CA THR A 116 4.59 -19.04 3.24
C THR A 116 5.43 -20.33 3.29
N LEU A 117 5.92 -20.71 4.47
CA LEU A 117 6.63 -21.99 4.66
C LEU A 117 5.72 -23.20 4.45
N THR A 118 4.47 -23.12 4.88
CA THR A 118 3.48 -24.21 4.83
C THR A 118 2.67 -24.28 3.52
N ASN A 119 2.85 -23.35 2.58
CA ASN A 119 2.07 -23.19 1.34
C ASN A 119 0.56 -22.93 1.56
N LEU A 120 0.14 -22.57 2.76
CA LEU A 120 -1.26 -22.29 3.08
C LEU A 120 -1.72 -20.92 2.54
N ARG A 121 -0.79 -19.99 2.30
CA ARG A 121 -1.11 -18.65 1.77
C ARG A 121 -1.88 -18.72 0.44
N GLU A 122 -1.43 -19.58 -0.49
CA GLU A 122 -2.11 -19.76 -1.78
C GLU A 122 -3.53 -20.34 -1.62
N ALA A 123 -3.73 -21.27 -0.68
CA ALA A 123 -5.03 -21.86 -0.41
C ALA A 123 -6.02 -20.84 0.14
N ILE A 124 -5.57 -19.95 1.04
CA ILE A 124 -6.42 -18.87 1.62
C ILE A 124 -6.80 -17.86 0.53
N VAL A 125 -5.84 -17.43 -0.32
CA VAL A 125 -6.12 -16.53 -1.44
C VAL A 125 -7.22 -17.10 -2.33
N ASN A 126 -7.13 -18.40 -2.65
CA ASN A 126 -8.09 -19.05 -3.53
C ASN A 126 -9.46 -19.30 -2.89
N ALA A 127 -9.56 -19.22 -1.56
CA ALA A 127 -10.83 -19.39 -0.84
C ALA A 127 -11.76 -18.18 -0.96
N ILE A 128 -11.24 -16.99 -1.31
CA ILE A 128 -12.03 -15.77 -1.43
C ILE A 128 -12.38 -15.51 -2.90
N PRO A 129 -13.64 -15.20 -3.21
CA PRO A 129 -14.09 -14.94 -4.59
C PRO A 129 -13.35 -13.78 -5.26
N MET A 130 -13.09 -13.90 -6.54
CA MET A 130 -12.35 -12.90 -7.32
C MET A 130 -13.02 -11.53 -7.31
N SER A 131 -14.36 -11.48 -7.41
CA SER A 131 -15.11 -10.23 -7.35
C SER A 131 -14.91 -9.48 -6.05
N LEU A 132 -14.89 -10.17 -4.91
CA LEU A 132 -14.67 -9.56 -3.61
C LEU A 132 -13.21 -9.10 -3.46
N ARG A 133 -12.24 -9.87 -3.97
CA ARG A 133 -10.82 -9.46 -3.99
C ARG A 133 -10.61 -8.16 -4.77
N ASN A 134 -11.20 -8.09 -5.97
CA ASN A 134 -11.14 -6.90 -6.82
C ASN A 134 -11.85 -5.71 -6.16
N ALA A 135 -12.98 -5.94 -5.48
CA ALA A 135 -13.71 -4.91 -4.75
C ALA A 135 -12.89 -4.37 -3.56
N ILE A 136 -12.18 -5.23 -2.84
CA ILE A 136 -11.29 -4.79 -1.75
C ILE A 136 -10.21 -3.87 -2.30
N GLY A 137 -9.50 -4.27 -3.35
CA GLY A 137 -8.47 -3.43 -3.96
C GLY A 137 -9.02 -2.10 -4.48
N ALA A 138 -10.16 -2.12 -5.15
CA ALA A 138 -10.82 -0.91 -5.65
C ALA A 138 -11.30 0.00 -4.51
N GLY A 139 -11.87 -0.58 -3.44
CA GLY A 139 -12.33 0.15 -2.27
C GLY A 139 -11.18 0.83 -1.51
N ILE A 140 -10.04 0.15 -1.36
CA ILE A 140 -8.81 0.74 -0.81
C ILE A 140 -8.37 1.92 -1.68
N GLY A 141 -8.41 1.78 -3.01
CA GLY A 141 -8.09 2.87 -3.93
C GLY A 141 -8.99 4.11 -3.73
N LEU A 142 -10.30 3.91 -3.64
CA LEU A 142 -11.26 4.98 -3.35
C LEU A 142 -11.01 5.62 -1.99
N PHE A 143 -10.67 4.83 -0.97
CA PHE A 143 -10.35 5.32 0.36
C PHE A 143 -9.08 6.18 0.38
N ILE A 144 -8.00 5.75 -0.30
CA ILE A 144 -6.76 6.51 -0.42
C ILE A 144 -7.00 7.84 -1.15
N ALA A 145 -7.79 7.83 -2.25
CA ALA A 145 -8.16 9.04 -2.97
C ALA A 145 -8.95 10.01 -2.08
N PHE A 146 -9.88 9.49 -1.27
CA PHE A 146 -10.65 10.28 -0.31
C PHE A 146 -9.75 10.93 0.76
N ILE A 147 -8.76 10.17 1.28
CA ILE A 147 -7.75 10.72 2.20
C ILE A 147 -6.99 11.87 1.53
N GLY A 148 -6.57 11.71 0.28
CA GLY A 148 -5.89 12.75 -0.48
C GLY A 148 -6.74 14.03 -0.59
N LEU A 149 -8.01 13.90 -0.94
CA LEU A 149 -8.95 15.02 -1.04
C LEU A 149 -9.16 15.71 0.31
N LYS A 150 -9.29 14.94 1.41
CA LYS A 150 -9.41 15.48 2.77
C LYS A 150 -8.14 16.22 3.20
N SER A 151 -6.97 15.61 3.01
CA SER A 151 -5.68 16.20 3.43
C SER A 151 -5.35 17.49 2.68
N ALA A 152 -5.87 17.65 1.46
CA ALA A 152 -5.76 18.87 0.69
C ALA A 152 -6.77 19.95 1.09
N GLY A 153 -7.77 19.62 1.91
CA GLY A 153 -8.88 20.55 2.23
C GLY A 153 -9.90 20.70 1.09
N VAL A 154 -9.89 19.81 0.10
CA VAL A 154 -10.89 19.76 -0.98
C VAL A 154 -12.20 19.19 -0.46
N VAL A 155 -12.13 18.16 0.36
CA VAL A 155 -13.27 17.60 1.09
C VAL A 155 -13.11 17.96 2.56
N VAL A 156 -14.14 18.57 3.13
CA VAL A 156 -14.19 19.00 4.53
C VAL A 156 -15.41 18.41 5.24
N ALA A 157 -15.35 18.37 6.58
CA ALA A 157 -16.49 17.94 7.38
C ALA A 157 -17.62 18.96 7.29
N ASP A 158 -18.87 18.49 7.27
CA ASP A 158 -20.09 19.29 7.31
C ASP A 158 -21.12 18.62 8.19
N GLU A 159 -21.75 19.37 9.09
CA GLU A 159 -22.68 18.81 10.08
C GLU A 159 -23.98 18.29 9.46
N ALA A 160 -24.41 18.85 8.32
CA ALA A 160 -25.67 18.47 7.67
C ALA A 160 -25.50 17.31 6.69
N THR A 161 -24.39 17.30 5.93
CA THR A 161 -24.15 16.34 4.83
C THR A 161 -23.00 15.40 5.08
N LEU A 162 -22.36 15.45 6.27
CA LEU A 162 -21.16 14.75 6.72
C LEU A 162 -19.90 15.23 6.01
N VAL A 163 -19.96 15.49 4.71
CA VAL A 163 -18.85 16.01 3.90
C VAL A 163 -19.36 17.07 2.91
N ALA A 164 -18.56 18.12 2.69
CA ALA A 164 -18.83 19.19 1.74
C ALA A 164 -17.56 19.54 0.96
N LEU A 165 -17.73 20.31 -0.12
CA LEU A 165 -16.63 20.89 -0.85
C LEU A 165 -16.03 22.05 -0.02
N GLY A 166 -14.72 21.95 0.25
CA GLY A 166 -13.96 23.03 0.90
C GLY A 166 -13.73 24.24 -0.02
N ASP A 167 -13.00 25.22 0.49
CA ASP A 167 -12.61 26.40 -0.32
C ASP A 167 -11.50 26.02 -1.30
N VAL A 168 -11.92 25.66 -2.52
CA VAL A 168 -11.02 25.25 -3.61
C VAL A 168 -10.27 26.42 -4.26
N THR A 169 -10.58 27.65 -3.88
CA THR A 169 -9.95 28.87 -4.40
C THR A 169 -8.79 29.33 -3.54
N SER A 170 -8.61 28.74 -2.35
CA SER A 170 -7.58 29.12 -1.39
C SER A 170 -6.44 28.09 -1.28
N GLY A 171 -5.26 28.59 -0.95
CA GLY A 171 -4.05 27.91 -0.43
C GLY A 171 -3.86 26.46 -0.82
N SER A 172 -4.12 25.56 0.11
CA SER A 172 -3.80 24.13 -0.02
C SER A 172 -4.66 23.40 -1.05
N ALA A 173 -5.96 23.69 -1.12
CA ALA A 173 -6.86 23.02 -2.07
C ALA A 173 -6.56 23.44 -3.51
N LEU A 174 -6.32 24.73 -3.75
CA LEU A 174 -5.90 25.23 -5.06
C LEU A 174 -4.57 24.61 -5.49
N LEU A 175 -3.59 24.57 -4.59
CA LEU A 175 -2.29 23.96 -4.86
C LEU A 175 -2.42 22.47 -5.21
N ALA A 176 -3.27 21.72 -4.50
CA ALA A 176 -3.54 20.32 -4.78
C ALA A 176 -4.21 20.12 -6.16
N PHE A 177 -5.14 20.97 -6.57
CA PHE A 177 -5.71 20.91 -7.91
C PHE A 177 -4.70 21.18 -9.01
N ILE A 178 -3.86 22.20 -8.85
CA ILE A 178 -2.75 22.47 -9.78
C ILE A 178 -1.83 21.26 -9.87
N GLY A 179 -1.44 20.70 -8.72
CA GLY A 179 -0.61 19.49 -8.64
C GLY A 179 -1.25 18.28 -9.32
N LEU A 180 -2.57 18.08 -9.14
CA LEU A 180 -3.30 16.98 -9.76
C LEU A 180 -3.30 17.09 -11.30
N VAL A 181 -3.53 18.30 -11.84
CA VAL A 181 -3.48 18.54 -13.29
C VAL A 181 -2.08 18.29 -13.84
N ILE A 182 -1.04 18.82 -13.18
CA ILE A 182 0.35 18.65 -13.60
C ILE A 182 0.74 17.18 -13.56
N THR A 183 0.50 16.50 -12.44
CA THR A 183 0.86 15.09 -12.26
C THR A 183 0.08 14.20 -13.21
N GLY A 184 -1.22 14.45 -13.39
CA GLY A 184 -2.08 13.74 -14.32
C GLY A 184 -1.64 13.91 -15.78
N PHE A 185 -1.26 15.14 -16.18
CA PHE A 185 -0.69 15.41 -17.50
C PHE A 185 0.61 14.63 -17.72
N MET A 186 1.56 14.69 -16.78
CA MET A 186 2.82 13.96 -16.89
C MET A 186 2.60 12.45 -16.92
N TYR A 187 1.65 11.95 -16.10
CA TYR A 187 1.29 10.54 -16.08
C TYR A 187 0.68 10.11 -17.43
N SER A 188 -0.22 10.89 -17.99
CA SER A 188 -0.83 10.63 -19.31
C SER A 188 0.19 10.61 -20.47
N ARG A 189 1.31 11.32 -20.30
CA ARG A 189 2.44 11.31 -21.24
C ARG A 189 3.47 10.20 -20.97
N ASN A 190 3.20 9.31 -20.03
CA ASN A 190 4.09 8.24 -19.61
C ASN A 190 5.48 8.76 -19.17
N VAL A 191 5.54 9.93 -18.52
CA VAL A 191 6.80 10.48 -18.00
C VAL A 191 7.28 9.59 -16.85
N PRO A 192 8.50 9.03 -16.90
CA PRO A 192 9.03 8.23 -15.80
C PRO A 192 9.10 9.07 -14.52
N GLY A 193 8.58 8.52 -13.40
CA GLY A 193 8.54 9.24 -12.13
C GLY A 193 7.55 10.40 -12.06
N ALA A 194 6.51 10.42 -12.93
CA ALA A 194 5.50 11.48 -13.00
C ALA A 194 4.93 11.86 -11.62
N ILE A 195 4.69 10.89 -10.75
CA ILE A 195 4.14 11.13 -9.41
C ILE A 195 5.14 11.94 -8.55
N LEU A 196 6.40 11.49 -8.46
CA LEU A 196 7.42 12.20 -7.69
C LEU A 196 7.70 13.59 -8.28
N LEU A 197 7.86 13.69 -9.60
CA LEU A 197 8.09 14.97 -10.26
C LEU A 197 6.90 15.91 -10.06
N GLY A 198 5.68 15.40 -10.12
CA GLY A 198 4.47 16.15 -9.83
C GLY A 198 4.46 16.71 -8.41
N ILE A 199 4.83 15.90 -7.41
CA ILE A 199 4.97 16.32 -6.02
C ILE A 199 6.01 17.45 -5.91
N ILE A 200 7.20 17.28 -6.50
CA ILE A 200 8.28 18.29 -6.44
C ILE A 200 7.86 19.61 -7.10
N ILE A 201 7.25 19.54 -8.29
CA ILE A 201 6.77 20.74 -8.99
C ILE A 201 5.69 21.43 -8.17
N THR A 202 4.74 20.69 -7.60
CA THR A 202 3.68 21.22 -6.74
C THR A 202 4.26 21.87 -5.48
N MET A 203 5.24 21.23 -4.85
CA MET A 203 5.98 21.78 -3.71
C MET A 203 6.60 23.14 -4.07
N VAL A 204 7.31 23.22 -5.22
CA VAL A 204 7.95 24.47 -5.68
C VAL A 204 6.91 25.57 -5.94
N ILE A 205 5.78 25.24 -6.56
CA ILE A 205 4.66 26.18 -6.77
C ILE A 205 4.08 26.63 -5.43
N GLY A 206 4.08 25.77 -4.43
CA GLY A 206 3.58 26.07 -3.09
C GLY A 206 4.42 27.09 -2.32
N ILE A 207 5.70 27.29 -2.69
CA ILE A 207 6.59 28.28 -2.02
C ILE A 207 6.04 29.70 -2.16
N PRO A 208 5.81 30.25 -3.37
CA PRO A 208 5.26 31.59 -3.52
C PRO A 208 3.81 31.74 -3.02
N LEU A 209 3.07 30.63 -2.88
CA LEU A 209 1.73 30.61 -2.31
C LEU A 209 1.72 30.56 -0.77
N GLY A 210 2.90 30.48 -0.12
CA GLY A 210 3.03 30.40 1.33
C GLY A 210 2.55 29.07 1.94
N VAL A 211 2.34 28.03 1.12
CA VAL A 211 1.89 26.70 1.55
C VAL A 211 3.07 25.77 1.85
N THR A 212 4.22 26.00 1.21
CA THR A 212 5.43 25.18 1.34
C THR A 212 6.49 25.89 2.15
N GLU A 213 6.96 25.27 3.21
CA GLU A 213 8.12 25.69 4.00
C GLU A 213 9.33 24.84 3.61
N PHE A 214 10.34 25.48 3.01
CA PHE A 214 11.55 24.78 2.57
C PHE A 214 12.53 24.57 3.73
N LYS A 215 12.83 23.30 4.07
CA LYS A 215 13.65 22.89 5.21
C LYS A 215 15.12 22.56 4.87
N GLY A 216 15.47 22.61 3.59
CA GLY A 216 16.82 22.25 3.12
C GLY A 216 16.81 21.10 2.11
N ILE A 217 18.00 20.67 1.68
CA ILE A 217 18.16 19.61 0.66
C ILE A 217 18.74 18.33 1.28
N VAL A 218 19.82 18.44 2.04
CA VAL A 218 20.60 17.29 2.52
C VAL A 218 20.83 17.39 4.03
N SER A 219 20.65 16.27 4.72
CA SER A 219 21.02 16.09 6.13
C SER A 219 21.46 14.65 6.40
N ALA A 220 22.06 14.42 7.57
CA ALA A 220 22.19 13.06 8.08
C ALA A 220 20.79 12.48 8.37
N PRO A 221 20.58 11.16 8.17
CA PRO A 221 19.34 10.51 8.54
C PRO A 221 19.01 10.68 10.01
N GLU A 222 17.75 10.97 10.33
CA GLU A 222 17.33 11.07 11.73
C GLU A 222 17.27 9.69 12.41
N SER A 223 17.49 9.70 13.73
CA SER A 223 17.49 8.48 14.54
C SER A 223 16.09 7.84 14.57
N ILE A 224 16.01 6.53 14.36
CA ILE A 224 14.77 5.74 14.51
C ILE A 224 14.52 5.31 15.96
N ALA A 225 15.42 5.59 16.89
CA ALA A 225 15.32 5.13 18.28
C ALA A 225 13.95 5.40 18.95
N PRO A 226 13.25 6.53 18.69
CA PRO A 226 11.94 6.78 19.27
C PRO A 226 10.84 5.77 18.85
N ILE A 227 10.99 5.17 17.67
CA ILE A 227 9.98 4.29 17.08
C ILE A 227 10.46 2.84 16.91
N PHE A 228 11.73 2.56 17.16
CA PHE A 228 12.33 1.24 16.97
C PHE A 228 11.87 0.26 18.05
N CYS A 229 11.33 -0.89 17.63
CA CYS A 229 10.85 -1.97 18.52
C CYS A 229 9.86 -1.51 19.59
N GLN A 230 9.06 -0.48 19.33
CA GLN A 230 8.06 0.03 20.26
C GLN A 230 6.76 -0.77 20.10
N PHE A 231 6.61 -1.84 20.90
CA PHE A 231 5.45 -2.73 20.85
C PHE A 231 4.62 -2.65 22.14
N GLU A 232 3.30 -2.83 21.99
CA GLU A 232 2.35 -2.94 23.10
C GLU A 232 1.74 -4.34 23.10
N PHE A 233 2.10 -5.17 24.08
CA PHE A 233 1.65 -6.56 24.16
C PHE A 233 0.47 -6.76 25.13
N ASP A 234 0.09 -5.75 25.89
CA ASP A 234 -0.94 -5.87 26.93
C ASP A 234 -2.30 -6.33 26.39
N LYS A 235 -2.60 -5.97 25.13
CA LYS A 235 -3.87 -6.30 24.47
C LYS A 235 -3.72 -7.38 23.38
N ILE A 236 -2.63 -8.15 23.38
CA ILE A 236 -2.34 -9.13 22.32
C ILE A 236 -3.44 -10.20 22.14
N PHE A 237 -4.13 -10.55 23.22
CA PHE A 237 -5.23 -11.52 23.20
C PHE A 237 -6.62 -10.87 23.11
N SER A 238 -6.71 -9.58 22.84
CA SER A 238 -7.99 -8.90 22.64
C SER A 238 -8.65 -9.29 21.32
N VAL A 239 -9.98 -9.20 21.26
CA VAL A 239 -10.73 -9.40 20.02
C VAL A 239 -10.33 -8.36 18.98
N ASP A 240 -10.06 -7.13 19.41
CA ASP A 240 -9.64 -6.05 18.52
C ASP A 240 -8.27 -6.33 17.90
N MET A 241 -7.30 -6.83 18.66
CA MET A 241 -6.01 -7.25 18.09
C MET A 241 -6.20 -8.33 17.03
N LEU A 242 -7.04 -9.32 17.29
CA LEU A 242 -7.33 -10.38 16.33
C LEU A 242 -7.94 -9.80 15.03
N VAL A 243 -8.90 -8.88 15.16
CA VAL A 243 -9.56 -8.23 14.01
C VAL A 243 -8.57 -7.34 13.23
N VAL A 244 -7.72 -6.59 13.93
CA VAL A 244 -6.74 -5.70 13.31
C VAL A 244 -5.66 -6.52 12.58
N VAL A 245 -5.11 -7.56 13.22
CA VAL A 245 -4.15 -8.48 12.59
C VAL A 245 -4.76 -9.16 11.37
N PHE A 246 -6.00 -9.65 11.50
CA PHE A 246 -6.72 -10.27 10.41
C PHE A 246 -6.93 -9.29 9.23
N THR A 247 -7.27 -8.04 9.52
CA THR A 247 -7.48 -7.03 8.50
C THR A 247 -6.17 -6.67 7.78
N PHE A 248 -5.08 -6.43 8.51
CA PHE A 248 -3.74 -6.25 7.93
C PHE A 248 -3.39 -7.43 7.02
N PHE A 249 -3.54 -8.65 7.53
CA PHE A 249 -3.28 -9.89 6.80
C PHE A 249 -4.03 -9.94 5.47
N PHE A 250 -5.32 -9.60 5.45
CA PHE A 250 -6.12 -9.63 4.21
C PHE A 250 -5.74 -8.52 3.24
N ILE A 251 -5.54 -7.29 3.73
CA ILE A 251 -5.14 -6.17 2.89
C ILE A 251 -3.81 -6.49 2.21
N ASP A 252 -2.78 -6.88 2.98
CA ASP A 252 -1.45 -7.19 2.44
C ASP A 252 -1.49 -8.38 1.47
N MET A 253 -2.22 -9.44 1.85
CA MET A 253 -2.34 -10.61 0.99
C MET A 253 -2.92 -10.26 -0.38
N PHE A 254 -3.97 -9.43 -0.44
CA PHE A 254 -4.60 -9.07 -1.71
C PHE A 254 -3.79 -8.03 -2.48
N ASP A 255 -3.18 -7.08 -1.79
CA ASP A 255 -2.31 -6.08 -2.40
C ASP A 255 -1.11 -6.75 -3.07
N THR A 256 -0.41 -7.63 -2.34
CA THR A 256 0.74 -8.38 -2.86
C THR A 256 0.35 -9.29 -4.04
N VAL A 257 -0.75 -10.07 -3.91
CA VAL A 257 -1.18 -10.97 -4.99
C VAL A 257 -1.61 -10.18 -6.22
N GLY A 258 -2.41 -9.12 -6.04
CA GLY A 258 -2.86 -8.25 -7.12
C GLY A 258 -1.69 -7.60 -7.86
N THR A 259 -0.73 -7.07 -7.10
CA THR A 259 0.49 -6.46 -7.62
C THR A 259 1.36 -7.48 -8.38
N LEU A 260 1.62 -8.65 -7.79
CA LEU A 260 2.42 -9.69 -8.43
C LEU A 260 1.78 -10.18 -9.73
N VAL A 261 0.46 -10.45 -9.73
CA VAL A 261 -0.27 -10.83 -10.95
C VAL A 261 -0.15 -9.74 -12.01
N GLY A 262 -0.43 -8.49 -11.66
CA GLY A 262 -0.39 -7.35 -12.58
C GLY A 262 0.99 -7.14 -13.20
N VAL A 263 2.03 -7.14 -12.36
CA VAL A 263 3.42 -6.91 -12.80
C VAL A 263 3.95 -8.11 -13.57
N CYS A 264 3.73 -9.35 -13.10
CA CYS A 264 4.20 -10.56 -13.78
C CYS A 264 3.53 -10.77 -15.14
N THR A 265 2.26 -10.40 -15.29
CA THR A 265 1.56 -10.42 -16.59
C THR A 265 2.25 -9.47 -17.58
N LYS A 266 2.50 -8.21 -17.17
CA LYS A 266 3.23 -7.23 -17.99
C LYS A 266 4.67 -7.66 -18.27
N ALA A 267 5.32 -8.34 -17.32
CA ALA A 267 6.67 -8.85 -17.42
C ALA A 267 6.81 -10.10 -18.31
N LYS A 268 5.69 -10.74 -18.67
CA LYS A 268 5.66 -12.08 -19.27
C LYS A 268 6.44 -13.10 -18.41
N MET A 269 6.26 -13.02 -17.07
CA MET A 269 6.89 -13.87 -16.07
C MET A 269 5.89 -14.89 -15.49
N MET A 270 4.80 -15.16 -16.21
CA MET A 270 3.85 -16.24 -15.89
C MET A 270 4.17 -17.45 -16.76
N ASP A 271 3.92 -18.65 -16.19
CA ASP A 271 4.01 -19.90 -16.94
C ASP A 271 2.76 -20.11 -17.84
N GLU A 272 2.76 -21.19 -18.63
CA GLU A 272 1.65 -21.54 -19.55
C GLU A 272 0.32 -21.81 -18.79
N ASN A 273 0.38 -22.11 -17.50
CA ASN A 273 -0.77 -22.35 -16.62
C ASN A 273 -1.22 -21.09 -15.87
N GLY A 274 -0.58 -19.95 -16.11
CA GLY A 274 -0.89 -18.69 -15.44
C GLY A 274 -0.27 -18.57 -14.05
N ASN A 275 0.67 -19.45 -13.64
CA ASN A 275 1.33 -19.32 -12.35
C ASN A 275 2.49 -18.32 -12.43
N ILE A 276 2.66 -17.57 -11.36
CA ILE A 276 3.72 -16.58 -11.23
C ILE A 276 5.04 -17.29 -10.94
N TYR A 277 6.07 -16.99 -11.74
CA TYR A 277 7.42 -17.49 -11.51
C TYR A 277 7.94 -17.05 -10.13
N ARG A 278 8.36 -18.02 -9.29
CA ARG A 278 8.92 -17.79 -7.95
C ARG A 278 7.99 -17.06 -6.97
N VAL A 279 6.67 -17.24 -7.09
CA VAL A 279 5.68 -16.57 -6.21
C VAL A 279 5.95 -16.83 -4.72
N LYS A 280 6.29 -18.06 -4.33
CA LYS A 280 6.61 -18.41 -2.94
C LYS A 280 7.80 -17.61 -2.39
N GLN A 281 8.83 -17.41 -3.20
CA GLN A 281 10.01 -16.62 -2.82
C GLN A 281 9.69 -15.12 -2.75
N ALA A 282 8.80 -14.62 -3.63
CA ALA A 282 8.30 -13.26 -3.55
C ALA A 282 7.54 -13.03 -2.24
N PHE A 283 6.63 -13.95 -1.89
CA PHE A 283 5.90 -13.90 -0.62
C PHE A 283 6.81 -13.97 0.60
N MET A 284 7.88 -14.77 0.55
CA MET A 284 8.85 -14.82 1.64
C MET A 284 9.60 -13.49 1.79
N ALA A 285 10.00 -12.87 0.68
CA ALA A 285 10.66 -11.56 0.71
C ALA A 285 9.76 -10.49 1.31
N ASP A 286 8.48 -10.49 0.94
CA ASP A 286 7.43 -9.63 1.45
C ASP A 286 7.21 -9.81 2.96
N SER A 287 7.07 -11.07 3.41
CA SER A 287 6.90 -11.39 4.84
C SER A 287 8.11 -10.97 5.70
N ILE A 288 9.34 -11.14 5.19
CA ILE A 288 10.56 -10.67 5.85
C ILE A 288 10.54 -9.13 5.93
N ALA A 289 10.17 -8.46 4.84
CA ALA A 289 10.11 -7.01 4.77
C ALA A 289 9.08 -6.43 5.76
N THR A 290 7.90 -7.03 5.85
CA THR A 290 6.84 -6.67 6.82
C THR A 290 7.33 -6.83 8.26
N THR A 291 7.88 -7.99 8.59
CA THR A 291 8.39 -8.26 9.95
C THR A 291 9.47 -7.27 10.35
N VAL A 292 10.44 -7.01 9.47
CA VAL A 292 11.51 -6.03 9.74
C VAL A 292 10.97 -4.60 9.74
N GLY A 293 10.02 -4.28 8.85
CA GLY A 293 9.34 -2.97 8.84
C GLY A 293 8.70 -2.64 10.18
N ALA A 294 7.98 -3.60 10.79
CA ALA A 294 7.41 -3.45 12.12
C ALA A 294 8.48 -3.20 13.20
N LEU A 295 9.62 -3.92 13.16
CA LEU A 295 10.75 -3.67 14.08
C LEU A 295 11.32 -2.27 13.90
N LEU A 296 11.39 -1.76 12.67
CA LEU A 296 11.88 -0.43 12.35
C LEU A 296 10.90 0.69 12.70
N GLY A 297 9.65 0.37 13.06
CA GLY A 297 8.63 1.34 13.44
C GLY A 297 7.80 1.88 12.25
N THR A 298 7.62 1.08 11.19
CA THR A 298 6.73 1.40 10.07
C THR A 298 5.71 0.29 9.83
N SER A 299 4.68 0.53 9.01
CA SER A 299 3.66 -0.47 8.71
C SER A 299 4.17 -1.57 7.77
N THR A 300 3.27 -2.46 7.39
CA THR A 300 3.49 -3.57 6.47
C THR A 300 4.21 -3.11 5.19
N THR A 301 5.33 -3.77 4.89
CA THR A 301 6.17 -3.49 3.72
C THR A 301 5.88 -4.52 2.64
N THR A 302 5.38 -4.09 1.50
CA THR A 302 4.85 -4.94 0.44
C THR A 302 5.41 -4.62 -0.95
N THR A 303 5.15 -5.49 -1.92
CA THR A 303 5.57 -5.32 -3.31
C THR A 303 4.78 -4.20 -4.00
N TYR A 304 5.47 -3.28 -4.68
CA TYR A 304 4.87 -2.11 -5.34
C TYR A 304 4.51 -2.38 -6.79
N VAL A 305 3.28 -1.98 -7.18
CA VAL A 305 2.77 -2.07 -8.57
C VAL A 305 3.57 -1.20 -9.54
N GLU A 306 4.20 -0.14 -9.07
CA GLU A 306 5.11 0.74 -9.80
C GLU A 306 6.34 0.01 -10.34
N SER A 307 6.66 -1.17 -9.81
CA SER A 307 7.67 -2.08 -10.35
C SER A 307 7.41 -2.43 -11.82
N ALA A 308 6.14 -2.32 -12.28
CA ALA A 308 5.77 -2.49 -13.68
C ALA A 308 6.53 -1.52 -14.61
N ALA A 309 6.87 -0.32 -14.14
CA ALA A 309 7.63 0.66 -14.93
C ALA A 309 9.07 0.17 -15.21
N GLY A 310 9.77 -0.34 -14.19
CA GLY A 310 11.10 -0.92 -14.37
C GLY A 310 11.08 -2.21 -15.19
N VAL A 311 10.07 -3.04 -14.99
CA VAL A 311 9.86 -4.25 -15.79
C VAL A 311 9.62 -3.91 -17.27
N ALA A 312 8.88 -2.84 -17.55
CA ALA A 312 8.68 -2.34 -18.92
C ALA A 312 10.00 -1.86 -19.57
N GLN A 313 10.95 -1.37 -18.76
CA GLN A 313 12.30 -1.01 -19.21
C GLN A 313 13.22 -2.23 -19.40
N GLY A 314 12.75 -3.42 -19.12
CA GLY A 314 13.49 -4.67 -19.32
C GLY A 314 14.13 -5.27 -18.06
N GLY A 315 13.78 -4.80 -16.86
CA GLY A 315 14.16 -5.44 -15.59
C GLY A 315 13.59 -6.86 -15.51
N ARG A 316 14.43 -7.84 -15.15
CA ARG A 316 14.05 -9.27 -15.14
C ARG A 316 14.60 -10.05 -13.96
N SER A 317 15.44 -9.44 -13.14
CA SER A 317 16.15 -10.12 -12.07
C SER A 317 16.19 -9.33 -10.76
N GLY A 318 16.66 -9.96 -9.69
CA GLY A 318 16.87 -9.31 -8.40
C GLY A 318 17.90 -8.15 -8.43
N LEU A 319 18.67 -7.99 -9.52
CA LEU A 319 19.54 -6.82 -9.68
C LEU A 319 18.74 -5.52 -9.75
N THR A 320 17.59 -5.53 -10.43
CA THR A 320 16.66 -4.38 -10.43
C THR A 320 16.26 -4.01 -9.01
N ALA A 321 15.82 -4.98 -8.20
CA ALA A 321 15.45 -4.73 -6.80
C ALA A 321 16.64 -4.21 -5.96
N LEU A 322 17.84 -4.76 -6.18
CA LEU A 322 19.06 -4.28 -5.51
C LEU A 322 19.33 -2.81 -5.81
N VAL A 323 19.17 -2.39 -7.08
CA VAL A 323 19.35 -0.98 -7.48
C VAL A 323 18.29 -0.09 -6.85
N VAL A 324 17.03 -0.53 -6.76
CA VAL A 324 15.98 0.20 -6.04
C VAL A 324 16.39 0.44 -4.59
N GLY A 325 16.82 -0.61 -3.88
CA GLY A 325 17.32 -0.49 -2.51
C GLY A 325 18.50 0.48 -2.40
N GLY A 326 19.45 0.44 -3.34
CA GLY A 326 20.57 1.38 -3.41
C GLY A 326 20.14 2.84 -3.59
N CYS A 327 19.11 3.08 -4.39
CA CYS A 327 18.50 4.41 -4.55
C CYS A 327 17.85 4.91 -3.24
N PHE A 328 17.18 4.02 -2.48
CA PHE A 328 16.63 4.37 -1.17
C PHE A 328 17.75 4.73 -0.14
N VAL A 329 18.91 4.05 -0.19
CA VAL A 329 20.08 4.43 0.63
C VAL A 329 20.51 5.87 0.33
N ILE A 330 20.57 6.24 -0.95
CA ILE A 330 20.92 7.61 -1.35
C ILE A 330 19.83 8.58 -0.89
N ALA A 331 18.56 8.24 -1.10
CA ALA A 331 17.42 9.09 -0.74
C ALA A 331 17.33 9.41 0.76
N MET A 332 17.84 8.55 1.64
CA MET A 332 17.88 8.80 3.09
C MET A 332 18.57 10.12 3.46
N PHE A 333 19.55 10.56 2.68
CA PHE A 333 20.26 11.81 2.92
C PHE A 333 19.52 13.05 2.44
N PHE A 334 18.41 12.88 1.70
CA PHE A 334 17.57 13.97 1.20
C PHE A 334 16.33 14.20 2.05
N SER A 335 16.35 13.77 3.32
CA SER A 335 15.19 13.92 4.21
C SER A 335 14.65 15.34 4.31
N PRO A 336 15.43 16.44 4.41
CA PRO A 336 14.87 17.79 4.50
C PRO A 336 14.09 18.19 3.26
N LEU A 337 14.51 17.72 2.08
CA LEU A 337 13.81 17.99 0.82
C LEU A 337 12.43 17.31 0.83
N PHE A 338 12.38 16.01 1.19
CA PHE A 338 11.11 15.29 1.26
C PHE A 338 10.19 15.80 2.37
N LEU A 339 10.75 16.19 3.52
CA LEU A 339 10.02 16.75 4.66
C LEU A 339 9.58 18.22 4.47
N SER A 340 10.03 18.87 3.40
CA SER A 340 9.52 20.17 2.95
C SER A 340 8.21 20.05 2.16
N ILE A 341 7.82 18.83 1.76
CA ILE A 341 6.66 18.59 0.92
C ILE A 341 5.37 18.72 1.76
N PRO A 342 4.50 19.70 1.50
CA PRO A 342 3.24 19.86 2.23
C PRO A 342 2.22 18.78 1.81
N SER A 343 1.25 18.49 2.67
CA SER A 343 0.15 17.56 2.37
C SER A 343 -0.62 17.89 1.09
N ALA A 344 -0.75 19.17 0.77
CA ALA A 344 -1.33 19.64 -0.48
C ALA A 344 -0.57 19.18 -1.72
N ALA A 345 0.75 18.97 -1.62
CA ALA A 345 1.56 18.48 -2.75
C ALA A 345 1.58 16.93 -2.81
N THR A 346 1.34 16.22 -1.70
CA THR A 346 1.21 14.76 -1.70
C THR A 346 -0.20 14.28 -2.07
N ALA A 347 -1.22 15.09 -1.87
CA ALA A 347 -2.61 14.75 -2.18
C ALA A 347 -2.85 14.30 -3.63
N PRO A 348 -2.29 14.95 -4.67
CA PRO A 348 -2.37 14.47 -6.04
C PRO A 348 -1.84 13.06 -6.23
N ALA A 349 -0.75 12.71 -5.54
CA ALA A 349 -0.19 11.36 -5.59
C ALA A 349 -1.15 10.34 -4.99
N LEU A 350 -1.76 10.64 -3.84
CA LEU A 350 -2.77 9.77 -3.20
C LEU A 350 -3.97 9.56 -4.12
N ILE A 351 -4.45 10.60 -4.80
CA ILE A 351 -5.58 10.51 -5.74
C ILE A 351 -5.21 9.63 -6.94
N ILE A 352 -4.02 9.79 -7.51
CA ILE A 352 -3.58 9.01 -8.68
C ILE A 352 -3.32 7.54 -8.28
N VAL A 353 -2.68 7.29 -7.14
CA VAL A 353 -2.48 5.92 -6.63
C VAL A 353 -3.83 5.28 -6.34
N GLY A 354 -4.75 6.03 -5.71
CA GLY A 354 -6.12 5.60 -5.51
C GLY A 354 -6.83 5.20 -6.80
N LEU A 355 -6.68 6.00 -7.87
CA LEU A 355 -7.20 5.69 -9.20
C LEU A 355 -6.62 4.38 -9.77
N LEU A 356 -5.31 4.18 -9.64
CA LEU A 356 -4.65 2.97 -10.14
C LEU A 356 -5.14 1.70 -9.41
N MET A 357 -5.37 1.78 -8.11
CA MET A 357 -5.94 0.69 -7.33
C MET A 357 -7.42 0.48 -7.65
N ALA A 358 -8.19 1.56 -7.83
CA ALA A 358 -9.60 1.51 -8.18
C ALA A 358 -9.84 0.89 -9.57
N GLU A 359 -8.85 0.82 -10.43
CA GLU A 359 -8.95 0.19 -11.76
C GLU A 359 -9.40 -1.28 -11.69
N GLN A 360 -9.17 -1.96 -10.55
CA GLN A 360 -9.62 -3.34 -10.31
C GLN A 360 -11.15 -3.51 -10.38
N ILE A 361 -11.93 -2.43 -10.27
CA ILE A 361 -13.38 -2.44 -10.44
C ILE A 361 -13.82 -3.04 -11.80
N LYS A 362 -12.99 -2.89 -12.83
CA LYS A 362 -13.25 -3.44 -14.18
C LYS A 362 -13.35 -4.95 -14.21
N ASN A 363 -12.81 -5.62 -13.19
CA ASN A 363 -12.80 -7.08 -13.07
C ASN A 363 -13.93 -7.60 -12.19
N VAL A 364 -14.83 -6.72 -11.71
CA VAL A 364 -16.03 -7.10 -10.97
C VAL A 364 -17.14 -7.38 -11.98
N ASP A 365 -17.81 -8.54 -11.85
CA ASP A 365 -18.97 -8.88 -12.65
C ASP A 365 -20.21 -8.11 -12.16
N PHE A 366 -20.59 -7.05 -12.86
CA PHE A 366 -21.74 -6.22 -12.53
C PHE A 366 -23.08 -6.80 -13.08
N ASP A 367 -23.03 -7.80 -13.94
CA ASP A 367 -24.24 -8.45 -14.48
C ASP A 367 -24.82 -9.46 -13.48
N ASP A 368 -23.98 -10.04 -12.61
CA ASP A 368 -24.42 -10.93 -11.52
C ASP A 368 -24.60 -10.14 -10.21
N PHE A 369 -25.86 -9.85 -9.84
CA PHE A 369 -26.16 -9.11 -8.61
C PHE A 369 -25.69 -9.81 -7.32
N SER A 370 -25.48 -11.12 -7.32
CA SER A 370 -24.91 -11.82 -6.17
C SER A 370 -23.43 -11.55 -5.98
N GLU A 371 -22.75 -11.05 -7.00
CA GLU A 371 -21.36 -10.62 -7.00
C GLU A 371 -21.22 -9.08 -6.87
N SER A 372 -22.02 -8.34 -7.65
CA SER A 372 -21.90 -6.89 -7.77
C SER A 372 -22.39 -6.13 -6.53
N ILE A 373 -23.49 -6.55 -5.89
CA ILE A 373 -23.99 -5.88 -4.68
C ILE A 373 -22.96 -5.95 -3.54
N PRO A 374 -22.41 -7.13 -3.16
CA PRO A 374 -21.38 -7.20 -2.15
C PRO A 374 -20.11 -6.41 -2.50
N ALA A 375 -19.69 -6.46 -3.76
CA ALA A 375 -18.54 -5.72 -4.25
C ALA A 375 -18.75 -4.20 -4.12
N PHE A 376 -19.91 -3.71 -4.56
CA PHE A 376 -20.26 -2.30 -4.46
C PHE A 376 -20.33 -1.81 -3.01
N VAL A 377 -21.00 -2.58 -2.14
CA VAL A 377 -21.07 -2.25 -0.70
C VAL A 377 -19.69 -2.23 -0.07
N CYS A 378 -18.83 -3.22 -0.38
CA CYS A 378 -17.44 -3.25 0.09
C CYS A 378 -16.68 -1.97 -0.27
N MET A 379 -16.72 -1.58 -1.55
CA MET A 379 -16.04 -0.39 -2.06
C MET A 379 -16.57 0.91 -1.46
N LEU A 380 -17.90 1.02 -1.33
CA LEU A 380 -18.56 2.23 -0.85
C LEU A 380 -18.35 2.46 0.65
N MET A 381 -18.40 1.38 1.44
CA MET A 381 -18.28 1.49 2.89
C MET A 381 -16.88 1.93 3.36
N MET A 382 -15.82 1.66 2.60
CA MET A 382 -14.46 2.06 2.99
C MET A 382 -14.29 3.57 3.15
N PRO A 383 -14.55 4.40 2.13
CA PRO A 383 -14.44 5.85 2.29
C PRO A 383 -15.55 6.44 3.18
N LEU A 384 -16.78 5.92 3.16
CA LEU A 384 -17.90 6.48 3.93
C LEU A 384 -17.79 6.22 5.44
N THR A 385 -17.22 5.09 5.84
CA THR A 385 -16.98 4.79 7.28
C THR A 385 -15.56 5.18 7.73
N TYR A 386 -14.76 5.74 6.82
CA TYR A 386 -13.35 6.05 7.06
C TYR A 386 -12.57 4.84 7.58
N SER A 387 -12.92 3.63 7.09
CA SER A 387 -12.36 2.37 7.57
C SER A 387 -12.35 1.29 6.50
N ILE A 388 -11.16 0.85 6.12
CA ILE A 388 -10.96 -0.29 5.20
C ILE A 388 -11.55 -1.57 5.83
N SER A 389 -11.33 -1.76 7.14
CA SER A 389 -11.84 -2.92 7.88
C SER A 389 -13.36 -3.05 7.75
N ASN A 390 -14.10 -1.97 7.99
CA ASN A 390 -15.56 -1.99 7.89
C ASN A 390 -16.03 -2.35 6.47
N GLY A 391 -15.36 -1.83 5.44
CA GLY A 391 -15.67 -2.18 4.06
C GLY A 391 -15.49 -3.67 3.77
N ILE A 392 -14.38 -4.25 4.20
CA ILE A 392 -14.10 -5.70 4.03
C ILE A 392 -15.15 -6.53 4.80
N LEU A 393 -15.39 -6.20 6.07
CA LEU A 393 -16.30 -6.94 6.94
C LEU A 393 -17.73 -6.95 6.38
N ILE A 394 -18.26 -5.76 6.07
CA ILE A 394 -19.63 -5.61 5.55
C ILE A 394 -19.74 -6.23 4.15
N GLY A 395 -18.74 -6.03 3.28
CA GLY A 395 -18.70 -6.63 1.96
C GLY A 395 -18.73 -8.16 2.01
N MET A 396 -17.97 -8.78 2.92
CA MET A 396 -17.93 -10.23 3.07
C MET A 396 -19.25 -10.79 3.65
N ILE A 397 -19.81 -10.14 4.66
CA ILE A 397 -21.13 -10.52 5.20
C ILE A 397 -22.19 -10.44 4.10
N THR A 398 -22.21 -9.34 3.35
CA THR A 398 -23.15 -9.15 2.24
C THR A 398 -22.96 -10.21 1.16
N TYR A 399 -21.72 -10.60 0.84
CA TYR A 399 -21.42 -11.65 -0.14
C TYR A 399 -22.00 -13.00 0.27
N VAL A 400 -21.79 -13.39 1.52
CA VAL A 400 -22.30 -14.65 2.05
C VAL A 400 -23.83 -14.64 2.03
N LEU A 401 -24.46 -13.58 2.54
CA LEU A 401 -25.93 -13.46 2.59
C LEU A 401 -26.55 -13.47 1.19
N MET A 402 -26.03 -12.69 0.24
CA MET A 402 -26.57 -12.62 -1.13
C MET A 402 -26.47 -13.97 -1.85
N ASN A 403 -25.32 -14.66 -1.75
CA ASN A 403 -25.16 -15.96 -2.39
C ASN A 403 -26.03 -17.05 -1.72
N MET A 404 -26.28 -16.97 -0.41
CA MET A 404 -27.24 -17.85 0.28
C MET A 404 -28.68 -17.61 -0.22
N ILE A 405 -29.13 -16.37 -0.28
CA ILE A 405 -30.48 -15.99 -0.74
C ILE A 405 -30.67 -16.39 -2.20
N CYS A 406 -29.66 -16.22 -3.05
CA CYS A 406 -29.69 -16.61 -4.45
C CYS A 406 -29.53 -18.13 -4.68
N GLY A 407 -29.39 -18.94 -3.63
CA GLY A 407 -29.23 -20.40 -3.75
C GLY A 407 -27.85 -20.84 -4.30
N LYS A 408 -26.85 -19.94 -4.35
CA LYS A 408 -25.53 -20.19 -4.91
C LYS A 408 -24.54 -20.74 -3.88
N PHE A 409 -24.97 -21.68 -3.02
CA PHE A 409 -24.17 -22.24 -1.91
C PHE A 409 -22.82 -22.82 -2.34
N LYS A 410 -22.71 -23.31 -3.59
CA LYS A 410 -21.45 -23.87 -4.13
C LYS A 410 -20.35 -22.83 -4.33
N LYS A 411 -20.70 -21.53 -4.39
CA LYS A 411 -19.72 -20.43 -4.47
C LYS A 411 -19.10 -20.10 -3.12
N LEU A 412 -19.69 -20.56 -2.01
CA LEU A 412 -19.29 -20.24 -0.66
C LEU A 412 -18.35 -21.32 -0.10
N SER A 413 -17.12 -20.97 0.18
CA SER A 413 -16.20 -21.86 0.91
C SER A 413 -16.57 -21.93 2.40
N PRO A 414 -16.28 -23.05 3.09
CA PRO A 414 -16.49 -23.13 4.55
C PRO A 414 -15.83 -21.99 5.32
N ALA A 415 -14.67 -21.54 4.86
CA ALA A 415 -13.96 -20.41 5.46
C ALA A 415 -14.78 -19.12 5.41
N MET A 416 -15.51 -18.86 4.33
CA MET A 416 -16.35 -17.66 4.20
C MET A 416 -17.49 -17.65 5.21
N TYR A 417 -18.13 -18.79 5.46
CA TYR A 417 -19.16 -18.88 6.51
C TYR A 417 -18.60 -18.57 7.90
N ILE A 418 -17.45 -19.16 8.23
CA ILE A 418 -16.78 -18.92 9.52
C ILE A 418 -16.44 -17.44 9.67
N LEU A 419 -15.87 -16.83 8.64
CA LEU A 419 -15.50 -15.41 8.65
C LEU A 419 -16.74 -14.51 8.78
N ALA A 420 -17.79 -14.77 8.03
CA ALA A 420 -19.04 -13.99 8.12
C ALA A 420 -19.64 -14.05 9.53
N ILE A 421 -19.65 -15.25 10.16
CA ILE A 421 -20.14 -15.42 11.54
C ILE A 421 -19.26 -14.64 12.52
N LEU A 422 -17.94 -14.73 12.42
CA LEU A 422 -17.00 -13.99 13.29
C LEU A 422 -17.20 -12.48 13.15
N PHE A 423 -17.43 -11.99 11.92
CA PHE A 423 -17.66 -10.57 11.66
C PHE A 423 -19.00 -10.07 12.18
N ILE A 424 -20.06 -10.88 12.09
CA ILE A 424 -21.35 -10.57 12.69
C ILE A 424 -21.22 -10.54 14.21
N LEU A 425 -20.53 -11.52 14.81
CA LEU A 425 -20.29 -11.54 16.25
C LEU A 425 -19.52 -10.31 16.72
N LYS A 426 -18.54 -9.84 15.94
CA LYS A 426 -17.83 -8.59 16.24
C LYS A 426 -18.80 -7.42 16.39
N TYR A 427 -19.74 -7.22 15.44
CA TYR A 427 -20.70 -6.10 15.51
C TYR A 427 -21.78 -6.25 16.58
N ILE A 428 -21.99 -7.46 17.10
CA ILE A 428 -22.96 -7.71 18.18
C ILE A 428 -22.31 -7.55 19.57
N LEU A 429 -21.01 -7.89 19.69
CA LEU A 429 -20.31 -7.94 20.98
C LEU A 429 -19.52 -6.66 21.30
N ILE A 430 -19.27 -5.81 20.32
CA ILE A 430 -18.58 -4.53 20.40
C ILE A 430 -19.52 -3.41 19.99
#